data_e48a0fd4c020709264e47c87a7ddb35a
#
_entry.id   e48a0fd4c020709264e47c87a7ddb35a
#
_cell.length_a   1.000
_cell.length_b   1.000
_cell.length_c   1.000
_cell.angle_alpha   90.00
_cell.angle_beta   90.00
_cell.angle_gamma   90.00
#
_symmetry.space_group_name_H-M   'P 1'
#
loop_
_entity.id
_entity.type
_entity.pdbx_description
1 polymer ?
#
loop_
_entity_poly.entity_id
_entity_poly.type
_entity_poly.pdbx_seq_one_letter_code
_entity_poly.pdbx_strand_id
1 'polypeptide(L)'
;MVDVGNLIIWVQIPPSRSTYNNLINACGSSGNWREALKVCKKMTDNGVGPDLVTHNIVLSAYKNGAQYSKALSYFELMKGTNIRPDTTTHNIVIHCLVKLGQYAKAIEMFNSMREKRAGCHPDIVTFTSIIHLYSVCGQIENCKAVFSTMLAEGLKPNIVSYNALIGAYASHGMSKEALSVFNEIKQSGFCPDVVSYTSLLNAYGRSQQPKKAWEVFDMMKRNNRKPNLVSYNALIDAYGSNGLLAEAVEVLREMEQDGIQPNIVSICTLLAACGRCGQKVKIDAVLSAAEQRGIQLNTVAYNSAIGSYMNVGEYEKAITLYRSMRKRKVTPDCVTYTVLISSCCKMSKYTEALGFLDEMMKLKIPLSKEVYSSVICAYSKQASVFTKLPLNT
;
A
#
# COMPACT_ATOMS: atom_id res chain seq x y z
N MET A 1 -22.00 23.18 -1.61
CA MET A 1 -21.84 22.60 -0.25
C MET A 1 -22.95 23.19 0.62
N VAL A 2 -23.92 22.36 1.01
CA VAL A 2 -24.98 22.80 1.94
C VAL A 2 -24.30 22.95 3.30
N ASP A 3 -24.39 24.13 3.89
CA ASP A 3 -23.89 24.38 5.23
C ASP A 3 -24.75 23.59 6.24
N VAL A 4 -24.24 22.42 6.65
CA VAL A 4 -24.90 21.51 7.61
C VAL A 4 -25.20 22.23 8.94
N GLY A 5 -24.47 23.33 9.24
CA GLY A 5 -24.70 24.18 10.39
C GLY A 5 -26.07 24.90 10.37
N ASN A 6 -26.58 25.21 9.18
CA ASN A 6 -27.86 25.89 9.02
C ASN A 6 -29.05 24.93 8.98
N LEU A 7 -28.87 23.65 8.69
CA LEU A 7 -29.96 22.66 8.65
C LEU A 7 -30.54 22.41 10.06
N ILE A 8 -29.75 22.58 11.13
CA ILE A 8 -30.14 22.35 12.52
C ILE A 8 -31.07 23.50 13.02
N ILE A 9 -31.00 24.67 12.41
CA ILE A 9 -31.74 25.86 12.85
C ILE A 9 -33.23 25.82 12.43
N TRP A 10 -33.58 25.01 11.44
CA TRP A 10 -34.97 24.95 10.89
C TRP A 10 -35.91 23.99 11.62
N VAL A 11 -35.41 23.17 12.54
CA VAL A 11 -36.22 22.23 13.30
C VAL A 11 -36.36 22.76 14.72
N GLN A 12 -37.55 23.20 15.11
CA GLN A 12 -37.88 23.68 16.47
C GLN A 12 -37.77 22.62 17.60
N ILE A 13 -37.25 21.43 17.27
CA ILE A 13 -37.01 20.33 18.21
C ILE A 13 -35.53 20.28 18.53
N PRO A 14 -35.09 20.31 19.79
CA PRO A 14 -33.68 20.22 20.15
C PRO A 14 -33.10 18.88 19.62
N PRO A 15 -31.96 18.90 18.86
CA PRO A 15 -31.39 17.68 18.30
C PRO A 15 -30.99 16.70 19.41
N SER A 16 -31.43 15.45 19.25
CA SER A 16 -31.04 14.37 20.17
C SER A 16 -29.60 13.94 19.96
N ARG A 17 -29.03 13.19 20.92
CA ARG A 17 -27.68 12.57 20.76
C ARG A 17 -27.60 11.74 19.49
N SER A 18 -28.63 10.98 19.16
CA SER A 18 -28.68 10.18 17.93
C SER A 18 -28.60 11.04 16.65
N THR A 19 -29.29 12.21 16.67
CA THR A 19 -29.21 13.17 15.54
C THR A 19 -27.80 13.68 15.35
N TYR A 20 -27.09 14.04 16.42
CA TYR A 20 -25.70 14.48 16.35
C TYR A 20 -24.79 13.37 15.90
N ASN A 21 -24.93 12.12 16.41
CA ASN A 21 -24.14 10.97 16.01
C ASN A 21 -24.30 10.67 14.52
N ASN A 22 -25.53 10.74 13.98
CA ASN A 22 -25.77 10.55 12.55
C ASN A 22 -25.09 11.63 11.69
N LEU A 23 -25.13 12.89 12.12
CA LEU A 23 -24.47 13.99 11.43
C LEU A 23 -22.94 13.87 11.46
N ILE A 24 -22.37 13.55 12.62
CA ILE A 24 -20.91 13.32 12.77
C ILE A 24 -20.49 12.16 11.87
N ASN A 25 -21.28 11.07 11.85
CA ASN A 25 -21.00 9.90 11.02
C ASN A 25 -21.08 10.22 9.52
N ALA A 26 -22.07 10.98 9.08
CA ALA A 26 -22.21 11.41 7.68
C ALA A 26 -21.01 12.27 7.23
N CYS A 27 -20.55 13.20 8.05
CA CYS A 27 -19.35 13.99 7.80
C CYS A 27 -18.08 13.11 7.84
N GLY A 28 -17.97 12.20 8.81
CA GLY A 28 -16.81 11.35 9.00
C GLY A 28 -16.67 10.27 7.93
N SER A 29 -17.77 9.73 7.41
CA SER A 29 -17.74 8.72 6.33
C SER A 29 -17.26 9.30 5.01
N SER A 30 -17.50 10.59 4.73
CA SER A 30 -16.98 11.31 3.57
C SER A 30 -15.50 11.77 3.74
N GLY A 31 -14.85 11.43 4.87
CA GLY A 31 -13.48 11.84 5.17
C GLY A 31 -13.35 13.28 5.67
N ASN A 32 -14.47 14.01 5.83
CA ASN A 32 -14.48 15.40 6.32
C ASN A 32 -14.45 15.46 7.85
N TRP A 33 -13.33 15.01 8.44
CA TRP A 33 -13.14 14.97 9.90
C TRP A 33 -13.27 16.35 10.56
N ARG A 34 -12.96 17.47 9.84
CA ARG A 34 -13.07 18.81 10.40
C ARG A 34 -14.51 19.20 10.69
N GLU A 35 -15.42 18.92 9.76
CA GLU A 35 -16.85 19.16 9.96
C GLU A 35 -17.43 18.21 11.03
N ALA A 36 -17.02 16.95 11.06
CA ALA A 36 -17.41 16.01 12.11
C ALA A 36 -17.07 16.55 13.51
N LEU A 37 -15.88 17.14 13.70
CA LEU A 37 -15.49 17.77 14.96
C LEU A 37 -16.30 19.03 15.30
N LYS A 38 -16.60 19.86 14.31
CA LYS A 38 -17.45 21.05 14.53
C LYS A 38 -18.85 20.65 15.03
N VAL A 39 -19.43 19.59 14.44
CA VAL A 39 -20.70 19.06 14.87
C VAL A 39 -20.62 18.47 16.29
N CYS A 40 -19.54 17.75 16.59
CA CYS A 40 -19.30 17.21 17.93
C CYS A 40 -19.15 18.35 18.98
N LYS A 41 -18.46 19.44 18.65
CA LYS A 41 -18.38 20.62 19.51
C LYS A 41 -19.74 21.28 19.72
N LYS A 42 -20.55 21.50 18.66
CA LYS A 42 -21.91 21.99 18.76
C LYS A 42 -22.78 21.11 19.67
N MET A 43 -22.61 19.79 19.62
CA MET A 43 -23.31 18.85 20.50
C MET A 43 -23.02 19.16 21.98
N THR A 44 -21.75 19.34 22.33
CA THR A 44 -21.35 19.68 23.71
C THR A 44 -21.79 21.07 24.11
N ASP A 45 -21.68 22.06 23.21
CA ASP A 45 -22.12 23.45 23.46
C ASP A 45 -23.65 23.54 23.73
N ASN A 46 -24.42 22.62 23.12
CA ASN A 46 -25.86 22.49 23.35
C ASN A 46 -26.21 21.58 24.55
N GLY A 47 -25.26 21.26 25.42
CA GLY A 47 -25.48 20.48 26.64
C GLY A 47 -25.70 18.98 26.43
N VAL A 48 -25.50 18.48 25.19
CA VAL A 48 -25.62 17.05 24.90
C VAL A 48 -24.24 16.41 25.03
N GLY A 49 -23.99 15.69 26.13
CA GLY A 49 -22.69 15.01 26.35
C GLY A 49 -22.41 13.88 25.32
N PRO A 50 -21.20 13.77 24.84
CA PRO A 50 -20.79 12.64 23.99
C PRO A 50 -20.79 11.32 24.76
N ASP A 51 -21.18 10.24 24.12
CA ASP A 51 -21.14 8.89 24.65
C ASP A 51 -20.07 8.05 23.92
N LEU A 52 -19.95 6.77 24.26
CA LEU A 52 -19.00 5.84 23.59
C LEU A 52 -19.20 5.80 22.07
N VAL A 53 -20.45 5.82 21.61
CA VAL A 53 -20.79 5.82 20.18
C VAL A 53 -20.26 7.08 19.51
N THR A 54 -20.48 8.25 20.14
CA THR A 54 -19.97 9.54 19.66
C THR A 54 -18.43 9.50 19.51
N HIS A 55 -17.72 9.00 20.53
CA HIS A 55 -16.27 8.89 20.51
C HIS A 55 -15.78 7.95 19.39
N ASN A 56 -16.43 6.80 19.21
CA ASN A 56 -16.08 5.86 18.14
C ASN A 56 -16.31 6.46 16.74
N ILE A 57 -17.37 7.24 16.55
CA ILE A 57 -17.63 7.93 15.28
C ILE A 57 -16.56 8.99 15.01
N VAL A 58 -16.16 9.78 16.01
CA VAL A 58 -15.09 10.78 15.88
C VAL A 58 -13.75 10.12 15.56
N LEU A 59 -13.40 9.04 16.23
CA LEU A 59 -12.20 8.24 15.93
C LEU A 59 -12.25 7.70 14.50
N SER A 60 -13.41 7.19 14.06
CA SER A 60 -13.63 6.73 12.70
C SER A 60 -13.50 7.86 11.66
N ALA A 61 -13.97 9.06 11.98
CA ALA A 61 -13.81 10.24 11.13
C ALA A 61 -12.33 10.60 10.94
N TYR A 62 -11.54 10.59 12.01
CA TYR A 62 -10.10 10.78 11.92
C TYR A 62 -9.42 9.68 11.08
N LYS A 63 -9.79 8.41 11.32
CA LYS A 63 -9.28 7.26 10.54
C LYS A 63 -9.58 7.42 9.04
N ASN A 64 -10.82 7.74 8.68
CA ASN A 64 -11.25 7.91 7.29
C ASN A 64 -10.60 9.14 6.62
N GLY A 65 -10.34 10.20 7.40
CA GLY A 65 -9.59 11.38 6.95
C GLY A 65 -8.06 11.21 6.96
N ALA A 66 -7.56 9.99 7.18
CA ALA A 66 -6.12 9.65 7.27
C ALA A 66 -5.35 10.47 8.33
N GLN A 67 -6.04 10.98 9.36
CA GLN A 67 -5.44 11.74 10.46
C GLN A 67 -5.08 10.82 11.65
N TYR A 68 -4.31 9.77 11.37
CA TYR A 68 -4.06 8.69 12.33
C TYR A 68 -3.42 9.17 13.64
N SER A 69 -2.47 10.12 13.59
CA SER A 69 -1.84 10.69 14.79
C SER A 69 -2.86 11.43 15.66
N LYS A 70 -3.81 12.15 15.05
CA LYS A 70 -4.87 12.84 15.80
C LYS A 70 -5.87 11.87 16.41
N ALA A 71 -6.14 10.75 15.71
CA ALA A 71 -6.96 9.69 16.29
C ALA A 71 -6.34 9.12 17.57
N LEU A 72 -5.01 8.90 17.58
CA LEU A 72 -4.31 8.43 18.78
C LEU A 72 -4.34 9.46 19.92
N SER A 73 -4.08 10.74 19.61
CA SER A 73 -4.18 11.80 20.62
C SER A 73 -5.60 11.90 21.20
N TYR A 74 -6.62 11.75 20.36
CA TYR A 74 -8.02 11.77 20.81
C TYR A 74 -8.36 10.55 21.67
N PHE A 75 -7.82 9.38 21.35
CA PHE A 75 -7.97 8.18 22.19
C PHE A 75 -7.36 8.36 23.58
N GLU A 76 -6.17 9.00 23.68
CA GLU A 76 -5.57 9.31 24.99
C GLU A 76 -6.43 10.30 25.80
N LEU A 77 -7.04 11.30 25.15
CA LEU A 77 -8.01 12.18 25.79
C LEU A 77 -9.25 11.41 26.30
N MET A 78 -9.74 10.47 25.48
CA MET A 78 -10.89 9.62 25.85
C MET A 78 -10.60 8.77 27.10
N LYS A 79 -9.38 8.25 27.28
CA LYS A 79 -8.99 7.50 28.49
C LYS A 79 -9.08 8.35 29.77
N GLY A 80 -8.93 9.68 29.66
CA GLY A 80 -9.10 10.62 30.76
C GLY A 80 -10.56 10.88 31.14
N THR A 81 -11.53 10.37 30.38
CA THR A 81 -12.96 10.45 30.67
C THR A 81 -13.44 9.19 31.42
N ASN A 82 -14.64 9.24 31.96
CA ASN A 82 -15.27 8.06 32.62
C ASN A 82 -15.82 7.03 31.61
N ILE A 83 -15.55 7.21 30.30
CA ILE A 83 -16.07 6.34 29.25
C ILE A 83 -15.02 5.27 28.95
N ARG A 84 -15.35 4.01 29.20
CA ARG A 84 -14.47 2.88 28.91
C ARG A 84 -14.46 2.55 27.42
N PRO A 85 -13.29 2.49 26.77
CA PRO A 85 -13.17 2.03 25.38
C PRO A 85 -13.69 0.59 25.22
N ASP A 86 -14.38 0.33 24.12
CA ASP A 86 -14.88 -0.99 23.72
C ASP A 86 -13.99 -1.65 22.64
N THR A 87 -14.36 -2.83 22.17
CA THR A 87 -13.67 -3.54 21.07
C THR A 87 -13.59 -2.69 19.79
N THR A 88 -14.66 -1.95 19.48
CA THR A 88 -14.69 -1.06 18.29
C THR A 88 -13.66 0.06 18.42
N THR A 89 -13.58 0.69 19.60
CA THR A 89 -12.55 1.71 19.88
C THR A 89 -11.15 1.15 19.65
N HIS A 90 -10.85 -0.02 20.24
CA HIS A 90 -9.54 -0.65 20.11
C HIS A 90 -9.22 -1.03 18.66
N ASN A 91 -10.19 -1.55 17.90
CA ASN A 91 -10.02 -1.86 16.48
C ASN A 91 -9.65 -0.63 15.64
N ILE A 92 -10.27 0.52 15.90
CA ILE A 92 -9.93 1.77 15.20
C ILE A 92 -8.51 2.21 15.56
N VAL A 93 -8.13 2.12 16.82
CA VAL A 93 -6.80 2.52 17.30
C VAL A 93 -5.72 1.59 16.76
N ILE A 94 -5.93 0.27 16.80
CA ILE A 94 -5.02 -0.73 16.19
C ILE A 94 -4.81 -0.41 14.71
N HIS A 95 -5.89 -0.12 13.97
CA HIS A 95 -5.79 0.28 12.56
C HIS A 95 -4.92 1.54 12.39
N CYS A 96 -5.11 2.56 13.21
CA CYS A 96 -4.33 3.80 13.16
C CYS A 96 -2.84 3.54 13.49
N LEU A 97 -2.54 2.71 14.49
CA LEU A 97 -1.18 2.32 14.86
C LEU A 97 -0.48 1.58 13.72
N VAL A 98 -1.17 0.64 13.06
CA VAL A 98 -0.65 -0.08 11.88
C VAL A 98 -0.33 0.89 10.74
N LYS A 99 -1.20 1.85 10.45
CA LYS A 99 -0.97 2.85 9.40
C LYS A 99 0.18 3.82 9.71
N LEU A 100 0.49 4.04 10.98
CA LEU A 100 1.64 4.84 11.43
C LEU A 100 2.93 4.03 11.57
N GLY A 101 2.91 2.72 11.30
CA GLY A 101 4.07 1.85 11.47
C GLY A 101 4.42 1.56 12.94
N GLN A 102 3.54 1.88 13.91
CA GLN A 102 3.75 1.63 15.34
C GLN A 102 3.32 0.20 15.71
N TYR A 103 3.93 -0.79 15.06
CA TYR A 103 3.52 -2.19 15.14
C TYR A 103 3.61 -2.77 16.57
N ALA A 104 4.66 -2.42 17.31
CA ALA A 104 4.84 -2.91 18.68
C ALA A 104 3.67 -2.51 19.60
N LYS A 105 3.22 -1.24 19.52
CA LYS A 105 2.08 -0.76 20.30
C LYS A 105 0.76 -1.42 19.89
N ALA A 106 0.59 -1.71 18.60
CA ALA A 106 -0.60 -2.39 18.12
C ALA A 106 -0.67 -3.83 18.67
N ILE A 107 0.46 -4.54 18.71
CA ILE A 107 0.56 -5.90 19.30
C ILE A 107 0.33 -5.85 20.81
N GLU A 108 0.91 -4.89 21.51
CA GLU A 108 0.71 -4.69 22.95
C GLU A 108 -0.78 -4.47 23.27
N MET A 109 -1.45 -3.61 22.49
CA MET A 109 -2.88 -3.37 22.64
C MET A 109 -3.70 -4.64 22.38
N PHE A 110 -3.39 -5.41 21.33
CA PHE A 110 -4.03 -6.69 21.07
C PHE A 110 -3.86 -7.68 22.23
N ASN A 111 -2.65 -7.79 22.78
CA ASN A 111 -2.39 -8.66 23.91
C ASN A 111 -3.15 -8.21 25.16
N SER A 112 -3.21 -6.91 25.43
CA SER A 112 -4.00 -6.37 26.55
C SER A 112 -5.50 -6.66 26.41
N MET A 113 -6.06 -6.65 25.20
CA MET A 113 -7.46 -7.04 24.97
C MET A 113 -7.74 -8.51 25.29
N ARG A 114 -6.74 -9.39 25.18
CA ARG A 114 -6.86 -10.82 25.49
C ARG A 114 -6.78 -11.12 26.98
N GLU A 115 -6.28 -10.18 27.78
CA GLU A 115 -6.26 -10.35 29.23
C GLU A 115 -7.69 -10.31 29.80
N LYS A 116 -8.01 -11.28 30.65
CA LYS A 116 -9.37 -11.44 31.25
C LYS A 116 -9.90 -10.20 31.99
N ARG A 117 -9.02 -9.24 32.33
CA ARG A 117 -9.37 -8.01 33.05
C ARG A 117 -9.71 -6.82 32.16
N ALA A 118 -9.50 -6.91 30.85
CA ALA A 118 -9.62 -5.75 29.95
C ALA A 118 -11.07 -5.28 29.69
N GLY A 119 -12.07 -6.13 29.96
CA GLY A 119 -13.49 -5.80 29.73
C GLY A 119 -13.89 -5.69 28.26
N CYS A 120 -12.95 -5.90 27.35
CA CYS A 120 -13.17 -6.04 25.92
C CYS A 120 -12.38 -7.23 25.38
N HIS A 121 -12.97 -7.97 24.44
CA HIS A 121 -12.34 -9.14 23.84
C HIS A 121 -12.09 -8.87 22.35
N PRO A 122 -10.95 -9.38 21.81
CA PRO A 122 -10.72 -9.32 20.37
C PRO A 122 -11.84 -10.01 19.60
N ASP A 123 -12.27 -9.39 18.51
CA ASP A 123 -13.23 -9.92 17.57
C ASP A 123 -12.54 -10.30 16.24
N ILE A 124 -13.31 -10.76 15.27
CA ILE A 124 -12.82 -11.13 13.94
C ILE A 124 -12.05 -9.96 13.28
N VAL A 125 -12.52 -8.72 13.49
CA VAL A 125 -11.88 -7.51 12.92
C VAL A 125 -10.51 -7.27 13.57
N THR A 126 -10.42 -7.44 14.89
CA THR A 126 -9.15 -7.35 15.64
C THR A 126 -8.14 -8.36 15.12
N PHE A 127 -8.52 -9.66 15.09
CA PHE A 127 -7.66 -10.73 14.60
C PHE A 127 -7.20 -10.50 13.16
N THR A 128 -8.12 -10.11 12.26
CA THR A 128 -7.82 -9.81 10.86
C THR A 128 -6.82 -8.66 10.73
N SER A 129 -6.97 -7.61 11.55
CA SER A 129 -6.05 -6.47 11.56
C SER A 129 -4.65 -6.86 12.01
N ILE A 130 -4.54 -7.76 12.98
CA ILE A 130 -3.24 -8.27 13.47
C ILE A 130 -2.60 -9.23 12.46
N ILE A 131 -3.37 -10.08 11.76
CA ILE A 131 -2.85 -10.89 10.64
C ILE A 131 -2.26 -9.98 9.56
N HIS A 132 -2.99 -8.92 9.19
CA HIS A 132 -2.47 -7.95 8.23
C HIS A 132 -1.19 -7.26 8.72
N LEU A 133 -1.13 -6.86 10.01
CA LEU A 133 0.06 -6.28 10.62
C LEU A 133 1.26 -7.21 10.49
N TYR A 134 1.14 -8.46 10.92
CA TYR A 134 2.23 -9.44 10.82
C TYR A 134 2.62 -9.73 9.37
N SER A 135 1.66 -9.71 8.45
CA SER A 135 1.93 -9.82 7.02
C SER A 135 2.81 -8.69 6.50
N VAL A 136 2.53 -7.44 6.89
CA VAL A 136 3.34 -6.26 6.53
C VAL A 136 4.74 -6.34 7.14
N CYS A 137 4.86 -6.88 8.36
CA CYS A 137 6.15 -7.10 9.03
C CYS A 137 6.94 -8.31 8.47
N GLY A 138 6.37 -9.08 7.55
CA GLY A 138 7.02 -10.29 7.04
C GLY A 138 7.02 -11.48 7.99
N GLN A 139 6.23 -11.45 9.05
CA GLN A 139 6.21 -12.46 10.12
C GLN A 139 5.11 -13.51 9.89
N ILE A 140 5.31 -14.38 8.89
CA ILE A 140 4.32 -15.37 8.44
C ILE A 140 3.90 -16.36 9.53
N GLU A 141 4.85 -16.83 10.33
CA GLU A 141 4.53 -17.80 11.40
C GLU A 141 3.60 -17.16 12.44
N ASN A 142 3.76 -15.86 12.72
CA ASN A 142 2.85 -15.13 13.60
C ASN A 142 1.47 -14.94 12.96
N CYS A 143 1.36 -14.77 11.63
CA CYS A 143 0.08 -14.76 10.94
C CYS A 143 -0.68 -16.08 11.14
N LYS A 144 0.01 -17.22 10.97
CA LYS A 144 -0.57 -18.56 11.20
C LYS A 144 -1.00 -18.73 12.65
N ALA A 145 -0.12 -18.38 13.59
CA ALA A 145 -0.40 -18.51 15.03
C ALA A 145 -1.62 -17.69 15.46
N VAL A 146 -1.75 -16.46 14.97
CA VAL A 146 -2.90 -15.58 15.26
C VAL A 146 -4.17 -16.15 14.63
N PHE A 147 -4.11 -16.67 13.39
CA PHE A 147 -5.27 -17.29 12.75
C PHE A 147 -5.72 -18.57 13.49
N SER A 148 -4.78 -19.42 13.90
CA SER A 148 -5.05 -20.60 14.72
C SER A 148 -5.65 -20.25 16.08
N THR A 149 -5.14 -19.18 16.72
CA THR A 149 -5.68 -18.66 17.98
C THR A 149 -7.13 -18.19 17.80
N MET A 150 -7.44 -17.48 16.72
CA MET A 150 -8.79 -17.05 16.40
C MET A 150 -9.76 -18.25 16.32
N LEU A 151 -9.33 -19.34 15.67
CA LEU A 151 -10.12 -20.58 15.60
C LEU A 151 -10.28 -21.24 16.97
N ALA A 152 -9.21 -21.31 17.78
CA ALA A 152 -9.23 -21.89 19.12
C ALA A 152 -10.14 -21.11 20.09
N GLU A 153 -10.27 -19.79 19.92
CA GLU A 153 -11.21 -18.94 20.64
C GLU A 153 -12.67 -19.09 20.15
N GLY A 154 -12.93 -19.99 19.20
CA GLY A 154 -14.28 -20.29 18.67
C GLY A 154 -14.80 -19.24 17.68
N LEU A 155 -13.99 -18.29 17.25
CA LEU A 155 -14.36 -17.29 16.26
C LEU A 155 -14.35 -17.92 14.86
N LYS A 156 -15.45 -17.84 14.15
CA LYS A 156 -15.55 -18.34 12.76
C LYS A 156 -14.94 -17.30 11.79
N PRO A 157 -13.86 -17.64 11.06
CA PRO A 157 -13.30 -16.75 10.06
C PRO A 157 -14.34 -16.35 9.02
N ASN A 158 -14.24 -15.12 8.53
CA ASN A 158 -14.98 -14.64 7.38
C ASN A 158 -14.06 -14.52 6.15
N ILE A 159 -14.62 -14.20 4.99
CA ILE A 159 -13.85 -14.07 3.75
C ILE A 159 -12.70 -13.06 3.87
N VAL A 160 -12.86 -12.00 4.68
CA VAL A 160 -11.83 -10.98 4.89
C VAL A 160 -10.63 -11.54 5.66
N SER A 161 -10.88 -12.38 6.68
CA SER A 161 -9.84 -13.06 7.47
C SER A 161 -9.05 -14.05 6.61
N TYR A 162 -9.74 -14.84 5.80
CA TYR A 162 -9.09 -15.74 4.83
C TYR A 162 -8.27 -14.96 3.80
N ASN A 163 -8.83 -13.88 3.23
CA ASN A 163 -8.12 -13.04 2.26
C ASN A 163 -6.86 -12.39 2.86
N ALA A 164 -6.91 -11.98 4.13
CA ALA A 164 -5.75 -11.46 4.83
C ALA A 164 -4.64 -12.52 4.95
N LEU A 165 -5.00 -13.77 5.25
CA LEU A 165 -4.05 -14.88 5.35
C LEU A 165 -3.49 -15.27 3.97
N ILE A 166 -4.34 -15.36 2.92
CA ILE A 166 -3.87 -15.59 1.54
C ILE A 166 -2.91 -14.48 1.12
N GLY A 167 -3.24 -13.21 1.41
CA GLY A 167 -2.38 -12.06 1.12
C GLY A 167 -1.03 -12.14 1.83
N ALA A 168 -1.01 -12.61 3.08
CA ALA A 168 0.21 -12.85 3.83
C ALA A 168 1.10 -13.91 3.17
N TYR A 169 0.54 -15.05 2.78
CA TYR A 169 1.27 -16.07 2.01
C TYR A 169 1.73 -15.58 0.65
N ALA A 170 0.87 -14.83 -0.05
CA ALA A 170 1.19 -14.25 -1.36
C ALA A 170 2.38 -13.30 -1.30
N SER A 171 2.49 -12.46 -0.26
CA SER A 171 3.62 -11.53 -0.09
C SER A 171 4.97 -12.23 0.05
N HIS A 172 4.97 -13.52 0.43
CA HIS A 172 6.18 -14.36 0.59
C HIS A 172 6.33 -15.45 -0.50
N GLY A 173 5.47 -15.43 -1.53
CA GLY A 173 5.53 -16.43 -2.61
C GLY A 173 5.16 -17.85 -2.18
N MET A 174 4.47 -18.01 -1.05
CA MET A 174 4.03 -19.30 -0.50
C MET A 174 2.73 -19.75 -1.19
N SER A 175 2.84 -20.14 -2.45
CA SER A 175 1.67 -20.43 -3.30
C SER A 175 0.90 -21.68 -2.90
N LYS A 176 1.56 -22.69 -2.30
CA LYS A 176 0.91 -23.93 -1.85
C LYS A 176 -0.01 -23.65 -0.66
N GLU A 177 0.49 -22.90 0.31
CA GLU A 177 -0.25 -22.50 1.51
C GLU A 177 -1.38 -21.53 1.14
N ALA A 178 -1.13 -20.58 0.24
CA ALA A 178 -2.17 -19.71 -0.29
C ALA A 178 -3.31 -20.49 -0.97
N LEU A 179 -2.98 -21.53 -1.76
CA LEU A 179 -3.96 -22.39 -2.39
C LEU A 179 -4.73 -23.22 -1.36
N SER A 180 -4.08 -23.71 -0.31
CA SER A 180 -4.74 -24.44 0.78
C SER A 180 -5.84 -23.60 1.42
N VAL A 181 -5.50 -22.37 1.82
CA VAL A 181 -6.47 -21.43 2.41
C VAL A 181 -7.56 -21.02 1.42
N PHE A 182 -7.23 -20.86 0.15
CA PHE A 182 -8.23 -20.60 -0.89
C PHE A 182 -9.24 -21.75 -1.03
N ASN A 183 -8.80 -22.99 -0.88
CA ASN A 183 -9.71 -24.16 -0.87
C ASN A 183 -10.53 -24.23 0.42
N GLU A 184 -9.96 -23.83 1.57
CA GLU A 184 -10.71 -23.72 2.83
C GLU A 184 -11.88 -22.73 2.73
N ILE A 185 -11.74 -21.62 2.00
CA ILE A 185 -12.85 -20.68 1.75
C ILE A 185 -14.05 -21.44 1.15
N LYS A 186 -13.80 -22.30 0.14
CA LYS A 186 -14.85 -23.08 -0.53
C LYS A 186 -15.45 -24.13 0.40
N GLN A 187 -14.62 -24.82 1.19
CA GLN A 187 -15.07 -25.85 2.14
C GLN A 187 -15.90 -25.24 3.28
N SER A 188 -15.59 -23.99 3.67
CA SER A 188 -16.36 -23.26 4.68
C SER A 188 -17.68 -22.67 4.15
N GLY A 189 -18.06 -22.96 2.91
CA GLY A 189 -19.30 -22.50 2.28
C GLY A 189 -19.24 -21.08 1.73
N PHE A 190 -18.09 -20.41 1.75
CA PHE A 190 -17.92 -19.10 1.13
C PHE A 190 -17.57 -19.22 -0.34
N CYS A 191 -18.02 -18.25 -1.14
CA CYS A 191 -17.59 -18.10 -2.52
C CYS A 191 -16.39 -17.16 -2.58
N PRO A 192 -15.20 -17.61 -3.06
CA PRO A 192 -14.06 -16.73 -3.25
C PRO A 192 -14.43 -15.47 -4.04
N ASP A 193 -13.96 -14.32 -3.58
CA ASP A 193 -14.20 -13.03 -4.22
C ASP A 193 -13.01 -12.58 -5.08
N VAL A 194 -13.11 -11.41 -5.72
CA VAL A 194 -12.05 -10.85 -6.55
C VAL A 194 -10.72 -10.72 -5.78
N VAL A 195 -10.80 -10.41 -4.48
CA VAL A 195 -9.61 -10.27 -3.63
C VAL A 195 -8.93 -11.62 -3.39
N SER A 196 -9.73 -12.68 -3.13
CA SER A 196 -9.22 -14.04 -2.96
C SER A 196 -8.45 -14.52 -4.20
N TYR A 197 -9.04 -14.35 -5.40
CA TYR A 197 -8.41 -14.72 -6.66
C TYR A 197 -7.15 -13.89 -6.92
N THR A 198 -7.21 -12.57 -6.75
CA THR A 198 -6.07 -11.68 -7.00
C THR A 198 -4.90 -11.96 -6.04
N SER A 199 -5.18 -12.27 -4.78
CA SER A 199 -4.15 -12.66 -3.82
C SER A 199 -3.48 -13.98 -4.21
N LEU A 200 -4.25 -14.95 -4.70
CA LEU A 200 -3.71 -16.23 -5.18
C LEU A 200 -2.89 -16.05 -6.47
N LEU A 201 -3.32 -15.17 -7.40
CA LEU A 201 -2.55 -14.76 -8.57
C LEU A 201 -1.18 -14.21 -8.17
N ASN A 202 -1.14 -13.29 -7.20
CA ASN A 202 0.10 -12.71 -6.67
C ASN A 202 1.01 -13.78 -6.04
N ALA A 203 0.42 -14.77 -5.33
CA ALA A 203 1.18 -15.88 -4.75
C ALA A 203 1.88 -16.71 -5.83
N TYR A 204 1.18 -17.05 -6.91
CA TYR A 204 1.76 -17.80 -8.03
C TYR A 204 2.77 -16.99 -8.83
N GLY A 205 2.52 -15.69 -9.06
CA GLY A 205 3.47 -14.80 -9.73
C GLY A 205 4.80 -14.74 -8.98
N ARG A 206 4.77 -14.54 -7.66
CA ARG A 206 5.97 -14.47 -6.81
C ARG A 206 6.68 -15.82 -6.61
N SER A 207 5.95 -16.93 -6.69
CA SER A 207 6.52 -18.27 -6.63
C SER A 207 7.05 -18.78 -7.97
N GLN A 208 7.20 -17.90 -8.96
CA GLN A 208 7.70 -18.21 -10.32
C GLN A 208 6.85 -19.26 -11.06
N GLN A 209 5.53 -19.24 -10.85
CA GLN A 209 4.57 -20.14 -11.50
C GLN A 209 3.53 -19.34 -12.33
N PRO A 210 3.95 -18.55 -13.34
CA PRO A 210 3.04 -17.66 -14.08
C PRO A 210 1.93 -18.40 -14.84
N LYS A 211 2.18 -19.64 -15.29
CA LYS A 211 1.14 -20.47 -15.92
C LYS A 211 -0.01 -20.78 -14.97
N LYS A 212 0.30 -21.10 -13.70
CA LYS A 212 -0.74 -21.30 -12.68
C LYS A 212 -1.46 -19.99 -12.30
N ALA A 213 -0.77 -18.87 -12.35
CA ALA A 213 -1.43 -17.57 -12.20
C ALA A 213 -2.48 -17.38 -13.30
N TRP A 214 -2.17 -17.71 -14.56
CA TRP A 214 -3.16 -17.69 -15.65
C TRP A 214 -4.33 -18.64 -15.39
N GLU A 215 -4.08 -19.89 -14.96
CA GLU A 215 -5.15 -20.86 -14.64
C GLU A 215 -6.10 -20.30 -13.58
N VAL A 216 -5.58 -19.62 -12.56
CA VAL A 216 -6.38 -18.97 -11.52
C VAL A 216 -7.19 -17.80 -12.09
N PHE A 217 -6.62 -17.03 -13.02
CA PHE A 217 -7.31 -15.93 -13.68
C PHE A 217 -8.47 -16.43 -14.56
N ASP A 218 -8.23 -17.49 -15.33
CA ASP A 218 -9.26 -18.15 -16.14
C ASP A 218 -10.36 -18.79 -15.25
N MET A 219 -9.97 -19.42 -14.14
CA MET A 219 -10.91 -19.92 -13.13
C MET A 219 -11.79 -18.78 -12.55
N MET A 220 -11.21 -17.59 -12.33
CA MET A 220 -11.96 -16.43 -11.88
C MET A 220 -13.04 -16.03 -12.88
N LYS A 221 -12.71 -15.98 -14.19
CA LYS A 221 -13.67 -15.70 -15.28
C LYS A 221 -14.77 -16.76 -15.36
N ARG A 222 -14.41 -18.05 -15.33
CA ARG A 222 -15.36 -19.17 -15.37
C ARG A 222 -16.33 -19.17 -14.20
N ASN A 223 -15.91 -18.71 -13.03
CA ASN A 223 -16.77 -18.60 -11.84
C ASN A 223 -17.56 -17.28 -11.79
N ASN A 224 -17.76 -16.60 -12.92
CA ASN A 224 -18.49 -15.34 -13.04
C ASN A 224 -17.96 -14.23 -12.11
N ARG A 225 -16.67 -14.26 -11.75
CA ARG A 225 -16.00 -13.18 -11.04
C ARG A 225 -15.29 -12.32 -12.07
N LYS A 226 -15.90 -11.19 -12.43
CA LYS A 226 -15.32 -10.28 -13.42
C LYS A 226 -13.96 -9.75 -12.92
N PRO A 227 -12.86 -9.98 -13.67
CA PRO A 227 -11.58 -9.38 -13.35
C PRO A 227 -11.69 -7.86 -13.32
N ASN A 228 -10.93 -7.24 -12.46
CA ASN A 228 -10.82 -5.79 -12.37
C ASN A 228 -9.38 -5.35 -12.71
N LEU A 229 -9.16 -4.05 -12.70
CA LEU A 229 -7.83 -3.45 -12.94
C LEU A 229 -6.72 -4.09 -12.08
N VAL A 230 -7.01 -4.43 -10.82
CA VAL A 230 -6.03 -5.03 -9.88
C VAL A 230 -5.69 -6.46 -10.30
N SER A 231 -6.68 -7.25 -10.72
CA SER A 231 -6.47 -8.63 -11.19
C SER A 231 -5.63 -8.68 -12.46
N TYR A 232 -5.90 -7.79 -13.42
CA TYR A 232 -5.10 -7.67 -14.64
C TYR A 232 -3.66 -7.24 -14.34
N ASN A 233 -3.47 -6.22 -13.49
CA ASN A 233 -2.13 -5.78 -13.09
C ASN A 233 -1.36 -6.88 -12.35
N ALA A 234 -2.01 -7.68 -11.52
CA ALA A 234 -1.40 -8.82 -10.84
C ALA A 234 -0.92 -9.89 -11.84
N LEU A 235 -1.70 -10.16 -12.89
CA LEU A 235 -1.32 -11.11 -13.93
C LEU A 235 -0.19 -10.56 -14.82
N ILE A 236 -0.23 -9.27 -15.19
CA ILE A 236 0.86 -8.60 -15.90
C ILE A 236 2.17 -8.66 -15.09
N ASP A 237 2.09 -8.44 -13.76
CA ASP A 237 3.26 -8.56 -12.88
C ASP A 237 3.75 -10.00 -12.78
N ALA A 238 2.85 -10.97 -12.69
CA ALA A 238 3.20 -12.39 -12.66
C ALA A 238 3.98 -12.81 -13.90
N TYR A 239 3.56 -12.40 -15.09
CA TYR A 239 4.29 -12.69 -16.33
C TYR A 239 5.58 -11.86 -16.42
N GLY A 240 5.49 -10.56 -16.16
CA GLY A 240 6.62 -9.63 -16.28
C GLY A 240 7.76 -9.92 -15.30
N SER A 241 7.46 -10.33 -14.05
CA SER A 241 8.47 -10.71 -13.07
C SER A 241 9.18 -12.03 -13.43
N ASN A 242 8.54 -12.86 -14.24
CA ASN A 242 9.08 -14.15 -14.69
C ASN A 242 9.67 -14.10 -16.11
N GLY A 243 9.87 -12.92 -16.67
CA GLY A 243 10.54 -12.75 -17.98
C GLY A 243 9.63 -12.98 -19.20
N LEU A 244 8.35 -13.26 -18.99
CA LEU A 244 7.36 -13.58 -20.03
C LEU A 244 6.67 -12.28 -20.52
N LEU A 245 7.46 -11.41 -21.17
CA LEU A 245 7.01 -10.08 -21.55
C LEU A 245 5.99 -10.09 -22.71
N ALA A 246 6.04 -11.08 -23.59
CA ALA A 246 5.07 -11.19 -24.69
C ALA A 246 3.67 -11.47 -24.14
N GLU A 247 3.60 -12.39 -23.19
CA GLU A 247 2.38 -12.77 -22.49
C GLU A 247 1.84 -11.59 -21.65
N ALA A 248 2.72 -10.85 -20.96
CA ALA A 248 2.31 -9.66 -20.22
C ALA A 248 1.69 -8.58 -21.13
N VAL A 249 2.18 -8.40 -22.35
CA VAL A 249 1.62 -7.47 -23.35
C VAL A 249 0.28 -8.00 -23.87
N GLU A 250 0.14 -9.31 -24.04
CA GLU A 250 -1.14 -9.89 -24.48
C GLU A 250 -2.24 -9.72 -23.43
N VAL A 251 -1.89 -9.90 -22.14
CA VAL A 251 -2.80 -9.61 -21.02
C VAL A 251 -3.25 -8.15 -21.01
N LEU A 252 -2.36 -7.20 -21.38
CA LEU A 252 -2.74 -5.79 -21.51
C LEU A 252 -3.78 -5.58 -22.64
N ARG A 253 -3.64 -6.27 -23.77
CA ARG A 253 -4.61 -6.21 -24.86
C ARG A 253 -5.95 -6.81 -24.46
N GLU A 254 -5.92 -7.96 -23.79
CA GLU A 254 -7.13 -8.59 -23.26
C GLU A 254 -7.87 -7.68 -22.27
N MET A 255 -7.12 -6.97 -21.39
CA MET A 255 -7.66 -5.98 -20.48
C MET A 255 -8.41 -4.86 -21.22
N GLU A 256 -7.85 -4.36 -22.32
CA GLU A 256 -8.47 -3.32 -23.17
C GLU A 256 -9.74 -3.87 -23.88
N GLN A 257 -9.70 -5.11 -24.36
CA GLN A 257 -10.84 -5.79 -24.97
C GLN A 257 -12.01 -5.99 -23.98
N ASP A 258 -11.69 -6.27 -22.71
CA ASP A 258 -12.69 -6.37 -21.63
C ASP A 258 -13.18 -4.97 -21.17
N GLY A 259 -12.79 -3.88 -21.85
CA GLY A 259 -13.21 -2.51 -21.57
C GLY A 259 -12.55 -1.87 -20.36
N ILE A 260 -11.51 -2.49 -19.80
CA ILE A 260 -10.77 -1.98 -18.65
C ILE A 260 -9.56 -1.19 -19.16
N GLN A 261 -9.57 0.14 -18.94
CA GLN A 261 -8.48 0.99 -19.37
C GLN A 261 -7.23 0.81 -18.49
N PRO A 262 -6.04 0.59 -19.09
CA PRO A 262 -4.78 0.60 -18.37
C PRO A 262 -4.54 1.91 -17.63
N ASN A 263 -3.98 1.82 -16.46
CA ASN A 263 -3.62 2.99 -15.67
C ASN A 263 -2.10 3.09 -15.50
N ILE A 264 -1.68 4.10 -14.73
CA ILE A 264 -0.26 4.33 -14.42
C ILE A 264 0.44 3.10 -13.81
N VAL A 265 -0.30 2.29 -13.01
CA VAL A 265 0.24 1.06 -12.39
C VAL A 265 0.54 0.01 -13.46
N SER A 266 -0.37 -0.21 -14.41
CA SER A 266 -0.18 -1.12 -15.55
C SER A 266 1.09 -0.76 -16.33
N ILE A 267 1.29 0.55 -16.60
CA ILE A 267 2.48 1.05 -17.30
C ILE A 267 3.76 0.82 -16.48
N CYS A 268 3.74 1.14 -15.17
CA CYS A 268 4.88 0.91 -14.29
C CYS A 268 5.29 -0.57 -14.24
N THR A 269 4.31 -1.47 -14.15
CA THR A 269 4.54 -2.93 -14.12
C THR A 269 5.20 -3.40 -15.42
N LEU A 270 4.70 -2.96 -16.58
CA LEU A 270 5.30 -3.30 -17.87
C LEU A 270 6.70 -2.72 -18.04
N LEU A 271 6.92 -1.45 -17.66
CA LEU A 271 8.25 -0.84 -17.70
C LEU A 271 9.25 -1.64 -16.86
N ALA A 272 8.88 -1.98 -15.62
CA ALA A 272 9.73 -2.80 -14.76
C ALA A 272 10.02 -4.18 -15.37
N ALA A 273 9.04 -4.80 -16.02
CA ALA A 273 9.20 -6.06 -16.75
C ALA A 273 10.19 -5.92 -17.92
N CYS A 274 10.04 -4.86 -18.74
CA CYS A 274 10.97 -4.57 -19.84
C CYS A 274 12.41 -4.40 -19.35
N GLY A 275 12.60 -3.67 -18.24
CA GLY A 275 13.93 -3.46 -17.64
C GLY A 275 14.57 -4.75 -17.12
N ARG A 276 13.78 -5.65 -16.50
CA ARG A 276 14.26 -6.97 -16.05
C ARG A 276 14.64 -7.89 -17.22
N CYS A 277 13.86 -7.83 -18.31
CA CYS A 277 14.09 -8.67 -19.50
C CYS A 277 15.15 -8.11 -20.47
N GLY A 278 15.77 -6.96 -20.19
CA GLY A 278 16.73 -6.34 -21.08
C GLY A 278 16.16 -5.82 -22.42
N GLN A 279 14.83 -5.61 -22.49
CA GLN A 279 14.11 -5.30 -23.74
C GLN A 279 13.99 -3.79 -23.98
N LYS A 280 15.10 -3.13 -24.35
CA LYS A 280 15.17 -1.66 -24.52
C LYS A 280 14.13 -1.07 -25.51
N VAL A 281 13.93 -1.71 -26.64
CA VAL A 281 12.98 -1.24 -27.67
C VAL A 281 11.55 -1.23 -27.14
N LYS A 282 11.21 -2.16 -26.29
CA LYS A 282 9.87 -2.24 -25.69
C LYS A 282 9.65 -1.17 -24.61
N ILE A 283 10.71 -0.66 -23.95
CA ILE A 283 10.57 0.48 -23.01
C ILE A 283 10.08 1.72 -23.78
N ASP A 284 10.70 2.04 -24.92
CA ASP A 284 10.28 3.16 -25.78
C ASP A 284 8.83 2.99 -26.24
N ALA A 285 8.44 1.77 -26.66
CA ALA A 285 7.08 1.46 -27.09
C ALA A 285 6.05 1.63 -25.96
N VAL A 286 6.36 1.20 -24.73
CA VAL A 286 5.46 1.35 -23.57
C VAL A 286 5.29 2.82 -23.20
N LEU A 287 6.37 3.62 -23.23
CA LEU A 287 6.29 5.06 -22.96
C LEU A 287 5.48 5.80 -24.03
N SER A 288 5.71 5.50 -25.32
CA SER A 288 4.93 6.08 -26.42
C SER A 288 3.45 5.69 -26.33
N ALA A 289 3.14 4.45 -25.98
CA ALA A 289 1.77 3.99 -25.77
C ALA A 289 1.09 4.69 -24.58
N ALA A 290 1.82 4.98 -23.50
CA ALA A 290 1.30 5.74 -22.39
C ALA A 290 0.97 7.20 -22.80
N GLU A 291 1.86 7.84 -23.57
CA GLU A 291 1.61 9.20 -24.07
C GLU A 291 0.41 9.26 -25.04
N GLN A 292 0.30 8.30 -25.98
CA GLN A 292 -0.84 8.21 -26.91
C GLN A 292 -2.18 8.05 -26.19
N ARG A 293 -2.19 7.36 -25.05
CA ARG A 293 -3.38 7.17 -24.18
C ARG A 293 -3.63 8.36 -23.26
N GLY A 294 -2.80 9.40 -23.27
CA GLY A 294 -2.91 10.55 -22.39
C GLY A 294 -2.59 10.25 -20.92
N ILE A 295 -1.93 9.12 -20.63
CA ILE A 295 -1.54 8.75 -19.28
C ILE A 295 -0.35 9.63 -18.86
N GLN A 296 -0.60 10.57 -17.94
CA GLN A 296 0.47 11.41 -17.40
C GLN A 296 1.35 10.61 -16.45
N LEU A 297 2.66 10.59 -16.72
CA LEU A 297 3.63 9.91 -15.88
C LEU A 297 3.82 10.69 -14.57
N ASN A 298 3.65 10.00 -13.45
CA ASN A 298 3.97 10.51 -12.12
C ASN A 298 5.41 10.14 -11.71
N THR A 299 5.85 10.57 -10.52
CA THR A 299 7.20 10.26 -9.99
C THR A 299 7.50 8.75 -10.02
N VAL A 300 6.53 7.90 -9.66
CA VAL A 300 6.71 6.44 -9.64
C VAL A 300 6.96 5.89 -11.04
N ALA A 301 6.20 6.36 -12.05
CA ALA A 301 6.38 5.91 -13.43
C ALA A 301 7.70 6.37 -14.04
N TYR A 302 8.10 7.61 -13.76
CA TYR A 302 9.45 8.08 -14.13
C TYR A 302 10.53 7.24 -13.49
N ASN A 303 10.44 6.92 -12.19
CA ASN A 303 11.40 6.07 -11.49
C ASN A 303 11.47 4.66 -12.10
N SER A 304 10.34 4.06 -12.44
CA SER A 304 10.28 2.75 -13.12
C SER A 304 10.93 2.80 -14.50
N ALA A 305 10.67 3.85 -15.29
CA ALA A 305 11.23 4.00 -16.63
C ALA A 305 12.74 4.28 -16.60
N ILE A 306 13.19 5.21 -15.73
CA ILE A 306 14.61 5.52 -15.53
C ILE A 306 15.34 4.26 -15.07
N GLY A 307 14.83 3.53 -14.08
CA GLY A 307 15.40 2.30 -13.59
C GLY A 307 15.48 1.22 -14.68
N SER A 308 14.46 1.13 -15.53
CA SER A 308 14.44 0.19 -16.64
C SER A 308 15.51 0.50 -17.69
N TYR A 309 15.67 1.77 -18.08
CA TYR A 309 16.77 2.18 -18.98
C TYR A 309 18.14 1.96 -18.36
N MET A 310 18.30 2.24 -17.06
CA MET A 310 19.56 1.98 -16.36
C MET A 310 19.90 0.48 -16.32
N ASN A 311 18.89 -0.37 -16.09
CA ASN A 311 19.10 -1.83 -16.07
C ASN A 311 19.52 -2.40 -17.44
N VAL A 312 19.06 -1.80 -18.53
CA VAL A 312 19.46 -2.21 -19.89
C VAL A 312 20.70 -1.47 -20.41
N GLY A 313 21.33 -0.62 -19.60
CA GLY A 313 22.55 0.10 -19.95
C GLY A 313 22.35 1.36 -20.81
N GLU A 314 21.12 1.80 -21.02
CA GLU A 314 20.77 2.99 -21.82
C GLU A 314 20.83 4.28 -20.98
N TYR A 315 22.04 4.60 -20.49
CA TYR A 315 22.27 5.72 -19.58
C TYR A 315 21.74 7.06 -20.13
N GLU A 316 22.07 7.39 -21.38
CA GLU A 316 21.70 8.67 -21.99
C GLU A 316 20.18 8.84 -22.06
N LYS A 317 19.43 7.78 -22.38
CA LYS A 317 17.96 7.81 -22.37
C LYS A 317 17.41 8.00 -20.96
N ALA A 318 18.00 7.34 -19.96
CA ALA A 318 17.62 7.51 -18.57
C ALA A 318 17.81 8.96 -18.11
N ILE A 319 18.94 9.59 -18.43
CA ILE A 319 19.21 10.99 -18.10
C ILE A 319 18.30 11.95 -18.87
N THR A 320 18.03 11.67 -20.14
CA THR A 320 17.08 12.46 -20.92
C THR A 320 15.69 12.41 -20.30
N LEU A 321 15.26 11.22 -19.86
CA LEU A 321 13.97 11.05 -19.19
C LEU A 321 13.93 11.76 -17.83
N TYR A 322 15.00 11.70 -17.04
CA TYR A 322 15.13 12.48 -15.81
C TYR A 322 15.02 14.00 -16.05
N ARG A 323 15.68 14.51 -17.09
CA ARG A 323 15.56 15.92 -17.48
C ARG A 323 14.13 16.26 -17.93
N SER A 324 13.45 15.36 -18.65
CA SER A 324 12.04 15.50 -19.04
C SER A 324 11.12 15.56 -17.82
N MET A 325 11.35 14.71 -16.82
CA MET A 325 10.60 14.71 -15.55
C MET A 325 10.65 16.11 -14.91
N ARG A 326 11.83 16.72 -14.83
CA ARG A 326 12.01 18.07 -14.27
C ARG A 326 11.32 19.15 -15.12
N LYS A 327 11.43 19.07 -16.46
CA LYS A 327 10.75 20.02 -17.37
C LYS A 327 9.24 19.98 -17.19
N ARG A 328 8.66 18.80 -16.98
CA ARG A 328 7.22 18.61 -16.72
C ARG A 328 6.83 18.93 -15.27
N LYS A 329 7.73 19.50 -14.46
CA LYS A 329 7.51 19.88 -13.06
C LYS A 329 7.10 18.70 -12.15
N VAL A 330 7.46 17.48 -12.54
CA VAL A 330 7.34 16.29 -11.67
C VAL A 330 8.55 16.27 -10.75
N THR A 331 8.34 16.34 -9.43
CA THR A 331 9.43 16.44 -8.45
C THR A 331 10.13 15.09 -8.27
N PRO A 332 11.47 15.01 -8.46
CA PRO A 332 12.24 13.84 -8.10
C PRO A 332 12.19 13.60 -6.58
N ASP A 333 12.16 12.33 -6.19
CA ASP A 333 12.13 11.90 -4.80
C ASP A 333 13.40 11.12 -4.42
N CYS A 334 13.45 10.65 -3.17
CA CYS A 334 14.56 9.81 -2.69
C CYS A 334 14.80 8.59 -3.59
N VAL A 335 13.73 7.96 -4.11
CA VAL A 335 13.83 6.79 -4.99
C VAL A 335 14.47 7.16 -6.33
N THR A 336 14.09 8.31 -6.91
CA THR A 336 14.68 8.82 -8.16
C THR A 336 16.21 8.90 -8.03
N TYR A 337 16.70 9.58 -6.99
CA TYR A 337 18.14 9.74 -6.78
C TYR A 337 18.83 8.43 -6.40
N THR A 338 18.18 7.56 -5.63
CA THR A 338 18.71 6.22 -5.31
C THR A 338 18.95 5.41 -6.59
N VAL A 339 17.99 5.40 -7.52
CA VAL A 339 18.11 4.70 -8.80
C VAL A 339 19.23 5.29 -9.65
N LEU A 340 19.31 6.62 -9.78
CA LEU A 340 20.35 7.31 -10.55
C LEU A 340 21.74 7.03 -9.98
N ILE A 341 21.95 7.27 -8.68
CA ILE A 341 23.25 7.14 -8.02
C ILE A 341 23.71 5.66 -8.05
N SER A 342 22.85 4.72 -7.64
CA SER A 342 23.22 3.30 -7.60
C SER A 342 23.57 2.74 -9.00
N SER A 343 22.83 3.16 -10.02
CA SER A 343 23.06 2.74 -11.38
C SER A 343 24.34 3.38 -11.98
N CYS A 344 24.59 4.67 -11.73
CA CYS A 344 25.86 5.31 -12.12
C CYS A 344 27.06 4.63 -11.47
N CYS A 345 26.97 4.25 -10.18
CA CYS A 345 28.01 3.48 -9.50
C CYS A 345 28.26 2.11 -10.13
N LYS A 346 27.20 1.39 -10.53
CA LYS A 346 27.31 0.10 -11.24
C LYS A 346 27.98 0.24 -12.60
N MET A 347 27.73 1.35 -13.30
CA MET A 347 28.33 1.65 -14.61
C MET A 347 29.70 2.33 -14.50
N SER A 348 30.28 2.46 -13.31
CA SER A 348 31.55 3.13 -13.05
C SER A 348 31.56 4.63 -13.40
N LYS A 349 30.39 5.27 -13.50
CA LYS A 349 30.23 6.71 -13.74
C LYS A 349 30.17 7.48 -12.41
N TYR A 350 31.31 7.47 -11.69
CA TYR A 350 31.35 7.97 -10.31
C TYR A 350 31.17 9.51 -10.20
N THR A 351 31.65 10.26 -11.19
CA THR A 351 31.53 11.73 -11.23
C THR A 351 30.07 12.14 -11.33
N GLU A 352 29.30 11.49 -12.16
CA GLU A 352 27.85 11.73 -12.31
C GLU A 352 27.08 11.30 -11.07
N ALA A 353 27.46 10.17 -10.44
CA ALA A 353 26.84 9.73 -9.19
C ALA A 353 27.01 10.77 -8.07
N LEU A 354 28.21 11.37 -7.96
CA LEU A 354 28.47 12.45 -7.00
C LEU A 354 27.71 13.73 -7.34
N GLY A 355 27.57 14.06 -8.64
CA GLY A 355 26.74 15.19 -9.06
C GLY A 355 25.27 15.04 -8.65
N PHE A 356 24.68 13.84 -8.78
CA PHE A 356 23.33 13.55 -8.29
C PHE A 356 23.23 13.60 -6.76
N LEU A 357 24.27 13.17 -6.05
CA LEU A 357 24.32 13.28 -4.61
C LEU A 357 24.29 14.73 -4.15
N ASP A 358 25.10 15.60 -4.78
CA ASP A 358 25.13 17.05 -4.49
C ASP A 358 23.76 17.68 -4.77
N GLU A 359 23.11 17.29 -5.86
CA GLU A 359 21.78 17.79 -6.19
C GLU A 359 20.74 17.34 -5.15
N MET A 360 20.77 16.08 -4.73
CA MET A 360 19.91 15.54 -3.68
C MET A 360 20.08 16.29 -2.35
N MET A 361 21.33 16.58 -1.96
CA MET A 361 21.64 17.35 -0.75
C MET A 361 21.15 18.80 -0.84
N LYS A 362 21.33 19.48 -1.97
CA LYS A 362 20.82 20.83 -2.22
C LYS A 362 19.30 20.91 -2.09
N LEU A 363 18.60 19.87 -2.52
CA LEU A 363 17.14 19.76 -2.42
C LEU A 363 16.68 19.30 -1.03
N LYS A 364 17.59 19.06 -0.09
CA LYS A 364 17.31 18.56 1.27
C LYS A 364 16.52 17.27 1.30
N ILE A 365 16.72 16.38 0.32
CA ILE A 365 16.10 15.06 0.26
C ILE A 365 16.89 14.13 1.18
N PRO A 366 16.23 13.37 2.09
CA PRO A 366 16.91 12.49 3.03
C PRO A 366 17.65 11.37 2.30
N LEU A 367 18.88 11.07 2.72
CA LEU A 367 19.70 10.00 2.17
C LEU A 367 19.20 8.65 2.68
N SER A 368 18.94 7.71 1.75
CA SER A 368 18.63 6.32 2.09
C SER A 368 19.90 5.52 2.42
N LYS A 369 19.74 4.40 3.15
CA LYS A 369 20.86 3.48 3.45
C LYS A 369 21.54 2.97 2.16
N GLU A 370 20.77 2.77 1.10
CA GLU A 370 21.27 2.30 -0.20
C GLU A 370 22.12 3.36 -0.91
N VAL A 371 21.74 4.64 -0.79
CA VAL A 371 22.56 5.75 -1.31
C VAL A 371 23.88 5.83 -0.57
N TYR A 372 23.88 5.73 0.76
CA TYR A 372 25.11 5.73 1.55
C TYR A 372 26.05 4.60 1.12
N SER A 373 25.57 3.36 0.99
CA SER A 373 26.40 2.23 0.57
C SER A 373 26.92 2.38 -0.84
N SER A 374 26.13 2.91 -1.78
CA SER A 374 26.52 3.17 -3.16
C SER A 374 27.60 4.27 -3.24
N VAL A 375 27.45 5.31 -2.48
CA VAL A 375 28.40 6.45 -2.42
C VAL A 375 29.73 6.02 -1.81
N ILE A 376 29.73 5.24 -0.71
CA ILE A 376 30.95 4.69 -0.11
C ILE A 376 31.70 3.84 -1.14
N CYS A 377 30.98 2.98 -1.88
CA CYS A 377 31.58 2.18 -2.96
C CYS A 377 32.15 3.05 -4.08
N ALA A 378 31.49 4.16 -4.44
CA ALA A 378 31.98 5.09 -5.45
C ALA A 378 33.28 5.78 -5.02
N TYR A 379 33.32 6.31 -3.80
CA TYR A 379 34.53 6.96 -3.25
C TYR A 379 35.69 5.98 -3.12
N SER A 380 35.48 4.76 -2.63
CA SER A 380 36.55 3.75 -2.50
C SER A 380 37.17 3.38 -3.85
N LYS A 381 36.35 3.25 -4.90
CA LYS A 381 36.82 2.94 -6.26
C LYS A 381 37.46 4.15 -6.93
N GLN A 382 36.98 5.34 -6.72
CA GLN A 382 37.60 6.57 -7.24
C GLN A 382 38.97 6.81 -6.60
N ALA A 383 39.12 6.62 -5.29
CA ALA A 383 40.40 6.70 -4.60
C ALA A 383 41.42 5.67 -5.15
N SER A 384 41.00 4.45 -5.46
CA SER A 384 41.85 3.41 -6.03
C SER A 384 42.33 3.71 -7.48
N VAL A 385 41.60 4.58 -8.21
CA VAL A 385 42.02 5.05 -9.54
C VAL A 385 43.11 6.11 -9.40
N PHE A 386 43.04 7.00 -8.43
CA PHE A 386 44.08 8.01 -8.19
C PHE A 386 45.38 7.41 -7.62
N THR A 387 45.31 6.31 -6.87
CA THR A 387 46.50 5.63 -6.36
C THR A 387 47.24 4.78 -7.40
N LYS A 388 46.64 4.56 -8.58
CA LYS A 388 47.25 3.83 -9.72
C LYS A 388 47.93 4.74 -10.75
N LEU A 389 47.91 6.05 -10.60
CA LEU A 389 48.69 6.95 -11.39
C LEU A 389 50.16 6.77 -10.98
N PRO A 390 51.08 6.38 -11.88
CA PRO A 390 52.50 6.27 -11.56
C PRO A 390 52.98 7.67 -11.16
N LEU A 391 53.56 7.77 -9.98
CA LEU A 391 54.38 8.92 -9.56
C LEU A 391 55.54 8.96 -10.55
N ASN A 392 55.42 9.68 -11.65
CA ASN A 392 56.54 10.05 -12.47
C ASN A 392 57.36 11.06 -11.67
N THR A 393 58.39 10.53 -11.03
CA THR A 393 59.57 11.30 -10.58
C THR A 393 60.35 11.81 -11.76
#